data_b63ba7f475d90deced830598bc150655
#
_entry.id   b63ba7f475d90deced830598bc150655
#
_cell.length_a   1.000
_cell.length_b   1.000
_cell.length_c   1.000
_cell.angle_alpha   90.00
_cell.angle_beta   90.00
_cell.angle_gamma   90.00
#
_symmetry.space_group_name_H-M   'P 1'
#
loop_
_entity.id
_entity.type
_entity.pdbx_description
1 polymer ?
#
loop_
_entity_poly.entity_id
_entity_poly.type
_entity_poly.pdbx_seq_one_letter_code
_entity_poly.pdbx_strand_id
1 'polypeptide(L)'
;WGLFNNTIKTSFVLRCQSGDCPSKTVLDWYQSRLRDSAATIRTTHTTVSRISMLSTVTIQITAEKRSKPATLLLTMNESYSLNCVSLTTLSTECAIEAPERVGALRALETLAHMVHTGPLPLPISIKDFPRFPYRGLLIDSARRFLSIRTIKRILDFMLMTKLNVLHWHLTDTNAFPVQSKLFPQLSAQGAYYPSAIYTLDNM
;
A
#
# COMPACT_ATOMS: atom_id res chain seq x y z
N TRP A 1 -24.87 -26.45 25.68
CA TRP A 1 -23.65 -26.38 24.86
C TRP A 1 -23.52 -24.96 24.35
N GLY A 2 -22.85 -24.10 25.15
CA GLY A 2 -22.61 -22.70 24.78
C GLY A 2 -21.46 -22.64 23.77
N LEU A 3 -21.76 -22.17 22.57
CA LEU A 3 -20.76 -21.77 21.58
C LEU A 3 -20.05 -20.51 22.10
N PHE A 4 -18.84 -20.67 22.63
CA PHE A 4 -17.94 -19.57 22.91
C PHE A 4 -17.47 -18.98 21.58
N ASN A 5 -18.10 -17.89 21.17
CA ASN A 5 -17.64 -17.03 20.08
C ASN A 5 -16.40 -16.26 20.56
N ASN A 6 -15.26 -16.94 20.68
CA ASN A 6 -13.98 -16.29 20.94
C ASN A 6 -13.43 -15.69 19.65
N THR A 7 -13.88 -14.48 19.36
CA THR A 7 -13.31 -13.67 18.29
C THR A 7 -11.94 -13.15 18.76
N ILE A 8 -10.88 -13.85 18.36
CA ILE A 8 -9.50 -13.41 18.64
C ILE A 8 -9.26 -12.12 17.85
N LYS A 9 -9.10 -11.00 18.53
CA LYS A 9 -8.76 -9.71 17.92
C LYS A 9 -7.23 -9.56 17.91
N THR A 10 -6.61 -9.73 16.76
CA THR A 10 -5.22 -9.30 16.59
C THR A 10 -5.18 -7.77 16.47
N SER A 11 -4.46 -7.11 17.36
CA SER A 11 -4.25 -5.67 17.29
C SER A 11 -2.88 -5.37 16.68
N PHE A 12 -2.85 -4.45 15.72
CA PHE A 12 -1.61 -3.94 15.15
C PHE A 12 -1.39 -2.53 15.66
N VAL A 13 -0.21 -2.26 16.19
CA VAL A 13 0.20 -0.94 16.68
C VAL A 13 1.43 -0.50 15.89
N LEU A 14 1.27 0.53 15.05
CA LEU A 14 2.37 1.11 14.28
C LEU A 14 2.92 2.32 15.01
N ARG A 15 4.21 2.33 15.27
CA ARG A 15 4.93 3.45 15.89
C ARG A 15 6.12 3.81 15.03
N CYS A 16 6.24 5.09 14.67
CA CYS A 16 7.44 5.61 14.06
C CYS A 16 8.30 6.27 15.12
N GLN A 17 9.55 5.86 15.26
CA GLN A 17 10.44 6.31 16.33
C GLN A 17 11.28 7.53 15.95
N SER A 18 11.68 7.62 14.68
CA SER A 18 12.56 8.71 14.22
C SER A 18 12.60 8.84 12.71
N GLY A 19 12.99 10.00 12.24
CA GLY A 19 13.30 10.23 10.82
C GLY A 19 12.13 10.72 9.97
N ASP A 20 12.15 10.37 8.68
CA ASP A 20 11.11 10.70 7.69
C ASP A 20 9.98 9.68 7.76
N CYS A 21 9.17 9.82 8.79
CA CYS A 21 8.06 8.92 9.04
C CYS A 21 6.95 9.05 8.00
N PRO A 22 6.26 7.93 7.63
CA PRO A 22 4.99 8.01 6.95
C PRO A 22 3.99 8.86 7.74
N SER A 23 3.12 9.60 7.05
CA SER A 23 2.10 10.40 7.73
C SER A 23 1.19 9.52 8.59
N LYS A 24 0.58 10.10 9.62
CA LYS A 24 -0.37 9.39 10.48
C LYS A 24 -1.49 8.72 9.65
N THR A 25 -2.04 9.43 8.68
CA THR A 25 -3.08 8.90 7.78
C THR A 25 -2.62 7.63 7.04
N VAL A 26 -1.38 7.59 6.58
CA VAL A 26 -0.80 6.42 5.90
C VAL A 26 -0.61 5.27 6.89
N LEU A 27 -0.12 5.55 8.09
CA LEU A 27 0.04 4.54 9.14
C LEU A 27 -1.31 3.95 9.57
N ASP A 28 -2.32 4.79 9.76
CA ASP A 28 -3.69 4.37 10.13
C ASP A 28 -4.30 3.49 9.02
N TRP A 29 -4.05 3.83 7.76
CA TRP A 29 -4.49 3.02 6.61
C TRP A 29 -3.83 1.63 6.61
N TYR A 30 -2.51 1.54 6.79
CA TYR A 30 -1.81 0.26 6.89
C TYR A 30 -2.26 -0.54 8.11
N GLN A 31 -2.49 0.11 9.24
CA GLN A 31 -3.01 -0.54 10.44
C GLN A 31 -4.39 -1.17 10.21
N SER A 32 -5.29 -0.47 9.50
CA SER A 32 -6.58 -1.03 9.09
C SER A 32 -6.39 -2.23 8.16
N ARG A 33 -5.58 -2.09 7.14
CA ARG A 33 -5.31 -3.14 6.16
C ARG A 33 -4.71 -4.41 6.78
N LEU A 34 -3.78 -4.28 7.73
CA LEU A 34 -3.23 -5.42 8.47
C LEU A 34 -4.30 -6.14 9.29
N ARG A 35 -5.22 -5.40 9.91
CA ARG A 35 -6.36 -5.99 10.64
C ARG A 35 -7.30 -6.74 9.70
N ASP A 36 -7.63 -6.16 8.56
CA ASP A 36 -8.53 -6.76 7.57
C ASP A 36 -7.92 -8.03 6.97
N SER A 37 -6.62 -8.01 6.67
CA SER A 37 -5.87 -9.17 6.21
C SER A 37 -5.89 -10.30 7.24
N ALA A 38 -5.65 -10.00 8.51
CA ALA A 38 -5.70 -10.99 9.59
C ALA A 38 -7.12 -11.53 9.82
N ALA A 39 -8.17 -10.74 9.60
CA ALA A 39 -9.55 -11.19 9.70
C ALA A 39 -9.93 -12.16 8.57
N THR A 40 -9.45 -11.94 7.36
CA THR A 40 -9.73 -12.79 6.18
C THR A 40 -9.22 -14.21 6.37
N ILE A 41 -8.05 -14.40 6.99
CA ILE A 41 -7.47 -15.74 7.23
C ILE A 41 -8.38 -16.59 8.11
N ARG A 42 -9.11 -16.00 9.04
CA ARG A 42 -10.00 -16.73 9.97
C ARG A 42 -11.20 -17.36 9.28
N THR A 43 -11.63 -16.84 8.15
CA THR A 43 -12.79 -17.35 7.41
C THR A 43 -12.46 -18.49 6.47
N THR A 44 -11.19 -18.65 6.09
CA THR A 44 -10.76 -19.66 5.10
C THR A 44 -10.14 -20.94 5.68
N HIS A 45 -9.68 -20.92 6.94
CA HIS A 45 -9.05 -22.07 7.58
C HIS A 45 -9.83 -22.55 8.81
N THR A 46 -10.72 -23.51 8.59
CA THR A 46 -11.50 -24.19 9.66
C THR A 46 -10.70 -25.20 10.48
N THR A 47 -9.43 -25.41 10.20
CA THR A 47 -8.63 -26.48 10.81
C THR A 47 -7.23 -26.02 11.23
N VAL A 48 -7.10 -24.95 12.00
CA VAL A 48 -5.85 -24.70 12.73
C VAL A 48 -6.16 -24.57 14.21
N SER A 49 -5.97 -25.70 14.88
CA SER A 49 -5.94 -25.79 16.33
C SER A 49 -4.93 -24.81 16.92
N ARG A 50 -5.44 -23.98 17.85
CA ARG A 50 -4.66 -23.22 18.82
C ARG A 50 -3.73 -22.12 18.26
N ILE A 51 -4.30 -21.11 17.59
CA ILE A 51 -3.73 -19.78 17.74
C ILE A 51 -4.53 -19.10 18.84
N SER A 52 -3.91 -19.11 20.02
CA SER A 52 -4.45 -18.48 21.20
C SER A 52 -4.61 -16.98 21.02
N MET A 53 -5.77 -16.50 21.44
CA MET A 53 -6.08 -15.22 22.08
C MET A 53 -5.16 -14.03 21.80
N LEU A 54 -5.77 -12.93 21.37
CA LEU A 54 -5.23 -11.56 21.37
C LEU A 54 -3.70 -11.47 21.24
N SER A 55 -3.19 -11.64 20.03
CA SER A 55 -1.80 -11.28 19.79
C SER A 55 -1.71 -9.79 19.44
N THR A 56 -0.92 -9.05 20.16
CA THR A 56 -0.55 -7.68 19.80
C THR A 56 0.71 -7.72 18.94
N VAL A 57 0.64 -7.20 17.74
CA VAL A 57 1.80 -7.01 16.88
C VAL A 57 2.20 -5.54 16.95
N THR A 58 3.32 -5.24 17.58
CA THR A 58 3.89 -3.89 17.63
C THR A 58 4.90 -3.75 16.48
N ILE A 59 4.72 -2.75 15.64
CA ILE A 59 5.60 -2.46 14.50
C ILE A 59 6.30 -1.14 14.79
N GLN A 60 7.61 -1.20 14.95
CA GLN A 60 8.46 -0.02 15.13
C GLN A 60 9.10 0.32 13.78
N ILE A 61 8.98 1.58 13.36
CA ILE A 61 9.50 2.07 12.08
C ILE A 61 10.58 3.09 12.36
N THR A 62 11.75 2.86 11.79
CA THR A 62 12.85 3.81 11.77
C THR A 62 13.21 4.12 10.33
N ALA A 63 13.13 5.39 9.94
CA ALA A 63 13.56 5.84 8.63
C ALA A 63 14.49 7.04 8.79
N GLU A 64 15.53 7.12 7.97
CA GLU A 64 16.46 8.25 8.06
C GLU A 64 15.79 9.57 7.65
N LYS A 65 16.18 10.65 8.33
CA LYS A 65 15.59 11.97 8.07
C LYS A 65 16.19 12.57 6.80
N ARG A 66 15.36 12.81 5.79
CA ARG A 66 15.75 13.60 4.62
C ARG A 66 15.68 15.11 4.89
N SER A 67 16.66 15.83 4.35
CA SER A 67 16.75 17.30 4.43
C SER A 67 15.84 18.04 3.43
N LYS A 68 15.14 17.34 2.53
CA LYS A 68 14.28 17.92 1.49
C LYS A 68 12.86 17.34 1.50
N PRO A 69 11.82 18.15 1.15
CA PRO A 69 10.45 17.66 1.08
C PRO A 69 10.28 16.54 0.08
N ALA A 70 9.36 15.64 0.40
CA ALA A 70 9.15 14.35 -0.23
C ALA A 70 8.62 14.43 -1.68
N THR A 71 9.46 14.82 -2.61
CA THR A 71 9.20 14.50 -4.02
C THR A 71 9.62 13.05 -4.24
N LEU A 72 8.69 12.20 -4.64
CA LEU A 72 8.98 10.82 -5.01
C LEU A 72 9.83 10.82 -6.28
N LEU A 73 11.08 10.39 -6.17
CA LEU A 73 12.02 10.29 -7.27
C LEU A 73 12.33 8.82 -7.55
N LEU A 74 12.61 8.49 -8.81
CA LEU A 74 13.08 7.14 -9.20
C LEU A 74 14.40 6.75 -8.54
N THR A 75 15.15 7.72 -8.02
CA THR A 75 16.43 7.52 -7.31
C THR A 75 16.27 7.29 -5.81
N MET A 76 15.03 7.25 -5.27
CA MET A 76 14.81 6.98 -3.85
C MET A 76 15.25 5.57 -3.50
N ASN A 77 15.85 5.45 -2.31
CA ASN A 77 16.25 4.15 -1.78
C ASN A 77 15.04 3.43 -1.18
N GLU A 78 14.52 2.44 -1.91
CA GLU A 78 13.40 1.60 -1.49
C GLU A 78 13.80 0.38 -0.67
N SER A 79 15.10 0.25 -0.31
CA SER A 79 15.56 -0.88 0.51
C SER A 79 15.02 -0.80 1.94
N TYR A 80 14.91 -1.95 2.58
CA TYR A 80 14.48 -2.05 3.99
C TYR A 80 14.99 -3.33 4.64
N SER A 81 15.01 -3.33 5.97
CA SER A 81 15.02 -4.54 6.77
C SER A 81 13.70 -4.67 7.55
N LEU A 82 13.22 -5.90 7.68
CA LEU A 82 12.03 -6.26 8.46
C LEU A 82 12.40 -7.45 9.34
N ASN A 83 12.42 -7.24 10.64
CA ASN A 83 12.71 -8.28 11.62
C ASN A 83 11.53 -8.42 12.58
N CYS A 84 10.96 -9.63 12.70
CA CYS A 84 9.88 -9.90 13.63
C CYS A 84 10.26 -11.05 14.56
N VAL A 85 10.03 -10.84 15.84
CA VAL A 85 10.27 -11.85 16.90
C VAL A 85 9.06 -12.01 17.80
N SER A 86 8.84 -13.21 18.29
CA SER A 86 7.86 -13.46 19.31
C SER A 86 8.47 -13.08 20.67
N LEU A 87 7.84 -12.17 21.40
CA LEU A 87 8.24 -11.81 22.76
C LEU A 87 7.56 -12.74 23.77
N THR A 88 6.30 -13.08 23.51
CA THR A 88 5.50 -14.01 24.29
C THR A 88 4.54 -14.76 23.37
N THR A 89 3.80 -15.74 23.88
CA THR A 89 2.74 -16.42 23.11
C THR A 89 1.65 -15.46 22.60
N LEU A 90 1.57 -14.25 23.15
CA LEU A 90 0.52 -13.26 22.88
C LEU A 90 1.07 -11.94 22.30
N SER A 91 2.39 -11.82 22.15
CA SER A 91 3.04 -10.57 21.73
C SER A 91 4.14 -10.84 20.72
N THR A 92 4.05 -10.14 19.58
CA THR A 92 5.06 -10.13 18.51
C THR A 92 5.56 -8.71 18.34
N GLU A 93 6.85 -8.54 18.23
CA GLU A 93 7.47 -7.28 17.88
C GLU A 93 8.10 -7.36 16.50
N CYS A 94 7.82 -6.37 15.66
CA CYS A 94 8.42 -6.20 14.34
C CYS A 94 9.17 -4.87 14.28
N ALA A 95 10.42 -4.90 13.86
CA ALA A 95 11.22 -3.73 13.58
C ALA A 95 11.38 -3.56 12.08
N ILE A 96 11.06 -2.37 11.56
CA ILE A 96 11.29 -1.95 10.18
C ILE A 96 12.33 -0.83 10.21
N GLU A 97 13.42 -1.06 9.47
CA GLU A 97 14.46 -0.06 9.27
C GLU A 97 14.59 0.20 7.77
N ALA A 98 14.63 1.47 7.39
CA ALA A 98 14.76 1.87 6.00
C ALA A 98 15.55 3.18 5.87
N PRO A 99 16.39 3.33 4.85
CA PRO A 99 17.08 4.60 4.57
C PRO A 99 16.10 5.72 4.25
N GLU A 100 14.95 5.40 3.66
CA GLU A 100 13.93 6.38 3.30
C GLU A 100 12.52 5.86 3.58
N ARG A 101 11.57 6.80 3.75
CA ARG A 101 10.17 6.50 4.01
C ARG A 101 9.55 5.50 3.03
N VAL A 102 9.93 5.58 1.75
CA VAL A 102 9.41 4.66 0.73
C VAL A 102 9.80 3.22 1.01
N GLY A 103 11.02 2.95 1.49
CA GLY A 103 11.45 1.63 1.91
C GLY A 103 10.61 1.09 3.07
N ALA A 104 10.28 1.94 4.06
CA ALA A 104 9.41 1.56 5.16
C ALA A 104 7.98 1.17 4.66
N LEU A 105 7.45 1.90 3.67
CA LEU A 105 6.17 1.54 3.04
C LEU A 105 6.25 0.20 2.30
N ARG A 106 7.37 -0.10 1.62
CA ARG A 106 7.60 -1.41 0.98
C ARG A 106 7.66 -2.55 1.99
N ALA A 107 8.25 -2.31 3.16
CA ALA A 107 8.29 -3.27 4.26
C ALA A 107 6.89 -3.55 4.82
N LEU A 108 6.09 -2.50 5.03
CA LEU A 108 4.69 -2.63 5.48
C LEU A 108 3.85 -3.42 4.48
N GLU A 109 4.08 -3.23 3.18
CA GLU A 109 3.40 -4.00 2.13
C GLU A 109 3.79 -5.48 2.17
N THR A 110 5.09 -5.79 2.35
CA THR A 110 5.55 -7.17 2.54
C THR A 110 4.91 -7.81 3.76
N LEU A 111 4.87 -7.10 4.88
CA LEU A 111 4.24 -7.61 6.11
C LEU A 111 2.74 -7.85 5.90
N ALA A 112 2.04 -6.94 5.20
CA ALA A 112 0.62 -7.10 4.89
C ALA A 112 0.36 -8.35 4.04
N HIS A 113 1.20 -8.62 3.05
CA HIS A 113 1.10 -9.84 2.25
C HIS A 113 1.34 -11.10 3.10
N MET A 114 2.34 -11.10 3.96
CA MET A 114 2.62 -12.23 4.83
C MET A 114 1.47 -12.51 5.80
N VAL A 115 0.93 -11.45 6.42
CA VAL A 115 -0.25 -11.57 7.30
C VAL A 115 -1.46 -12.07 6.54
N HIS A 116 -1.63 -11.68 5.27
CA HIS A 116 -2.74 -12.12 4.43
C HIS A 116 -2.65 -13.61 4.05
N THR A 117 -1.44 -14.15 3.88
CA THR A 117 -1.22 -15.54 3.46
C THR A 117 -1.32 -16.54 4.60
N GLY A 118 -1.21 -16.12 5.86
CA GLY A 118 -1.31 -17.01 6.99
C GLY A 118 -0.65 -16.49 8.27
N PRO A 119 -0.49 -17.37 9.28
CA PRO A 119 0.25 -17.03 10.49
C PRO A 119 1.69 -16.65 10.14
N LEU A 120 2.22 -15.61 10.80
CA LEU A 120 3.61 -15.20 10.59
C LEU A 120 4.57 -16.31 11.04
N PRO A 121 5.47 -16.77 10.16
CA PRO A 121 6.48 -17.79 10.48
C PRO A 121 7.63 -17.19 11.30
N LEU A 122 7.42 -16.98 12.59
CA LEU A 122 8.41 -16.35 13.47
C LEU A 122 9.55 -17.30 13.87
N PRO A 123 10.79 -16.81 14.00
CA PRO A 123 11.23 -15.45 13.73
C PRO A 123 11.34 -15.11 12.24
N ILE A 124 11.16 -13.84 11.89
CA ILE A 124 11.33 -13.33 10.51
C ILE A 124 12.53 -12.39 10.47
N SER A 125 13.39 -12.55 9.46
CA SER A 125 14.43 -11.59 9.12
C SER A 125 14.49 -11.44 7.61
N ILE A 126 14.11 -10.28 7.11
CA ILE A 126 14.07 -9.95 5.69
C ILE A 126 14.92 -8.72 5.45
N LYS A 127 15.80 -8.79 4.44
CA LYS A 127 16.44 -7.64 3.81
C LYS A 127 16.06 -7.66 2.35
N ASP A 128 15.45 -6.59 1.86
CA ASP A 128 14.90 -6.53 0.51
C ASP A 128 15.17 -5.17 -0.14
N PHE A 129 15.31 -5.19 -1.44
CA PHE A 129 15.45 -4.00 -2.28
C PHE A 129 14.97 -4.30 -3.71
N PRO A 130 14.47 -3.32 -4.46
CA PRO A 130 14.02 -3.57 -5.82
C PRO A 130 15.18 -3.83 -6.74
N ARG A 131 15.09 -4.89 -7.55
CA ARG A 131 16.08 -5.20 -8.58
C ARG A 131 16.13 -4.13 -9.67
N PHE A 132 14.98 -3.52 -10.00
CA PHE A 132 14.85 -2.46 -11.00
C PHE A 132 14.27 -1.20 -10.36
N PRO A 133 14.90 -0.04 -10.56
CA PRO A 133 14.40 1.23 -10.00
C PRO A 133 13.11 1.70 -10.70
N TYR A 134 12.90 1.37 -11.97
CA TYR A 134 11.67 1.68 -12.70
C TYR A 134 10.78 0.44 -12.79
N ARG A 135 9.58 0.54 -12.23
CA ARG A 135 8.57 -0.51 -12.27
C ARG A 135 7.25 0.16 -12.61
N GLY A 136 7.03 0.36 -13.89
CA GLY A 136 5.91 1.14 -14.42
C GLY A 136 4.75 0.28 -14.92
N LEU A 137 3.57 0.88 -14.88
CA LEU A 137 2.38 0.43 -15.57
C LEU A 137 1.90 1.56 -16.49
N LEU A 138 1.62 1.23 -17.74
CA LEU A 138 0.99 2.16 -18.68
C LEU A 138 -0.51 1.88 -18.73
N ILE A 139 -1.31 2.94 -18.65
CA ILE A 139 -2.75 2.91 -18.97
C ILE A 139 -3.04 3.89 -20.08
N ASP A 140 -3.94 3.52 -20.97
CA ASP A 140 -4.34 4.31 -22.11
C ASP A 140 -5.83 4.66 -21.97
N SER A 141 -6.10 5.93 -21.64
CA SER A 141 -7.45 6.45 -21.49
C SER A 141 -7.89 7.32 -22.67
N ALA A 142 -6.99 7.55 -23.62
CA ALA A 142 -7.31 8.24 -24.85
C ALA A 142 -8.06 7.34 -25.85
N ARG A 143 -7.64 6.08 -25.97
CA ARG A 143 -8.31 5.11 -26.82
C ARG A 143 -9.50 4.46 -26.15
N ARG A 144 -9.47 4.31 -24.83
CA ARG A 144 -10.59 3.77 -24.06
C ARG A 144 -10.69 4.48 -22.72
N PHE A 145 -11.71 5.30 -22.54
CA PHE A 145 -11.93 6.04 -21.29
C PHE A 145 -12.03 5.09 -20.08
N LEU A 146 -11.26 5.39 -19.05
CA LEU A 146 -11.28 4.70 -17.77
C LEU A 146 -11.86 5.63 -16.70
N SER A 147 -12.81 5.14 -15.92
CA SER A 147 -13.35 5.94 -14.82
C SER A 147 -12.27 6.22 -13.75
N ILE A 148 -12.37 7.34 -13.06
CA ILE A 148 -11.49 7.68 -11.91
C ILE A 148 -11.50 6.56 -10.86
N ARG A 149 -12.65 5.93 -10.64
CA ARG A 149 -12.75 4.78 -9.73
C ARG A 149 -11.88 3.62 -10.19
N THR A 150 -11.83 3.34 -11.49
CA THR A 150 -10.96 2.30 -12.06
C THR A 150 -9.48 2.67 -11.89
N ILE A 151 -9.13 3.93 -12.16
CA ILE A 151 -7.74 4.40 -12.02
C ILE A 151 -7.29 4.31 -10.56
N LYS A 152 -8.13 4.71 -9.60
CA LYS A 152 -7.81 4.54 -8.16
C LYS A 152 -7.57 3.08 -7.79
N ARG A 153 -8.36 2.13 -8.29
CA ARG A 153 -8.13 0.70 -8.08
C ARG A 153 -6.82 0.21 -8.71
N ILE A 154 -6.44 0.77 -9.86
CA ILE A 154 -5.14 0.48 -10.48
C ILE A 154 -3.99 0.99 -9.59
N LEU A 155 -4.13 2.17 -9.00
CA LEU A 155 -3.13 2.69 -8.04
C LEU A 155 -3.03 1.81 -6.79
N ASP A 156 -4.16 1.33 -6.25
CA ASP A 156 -4.16 0.36 -5.15
C ASP A 156 -3.43 -0.93 -5.55
N PHE A 157 -3.70 -1.45 -6.74
CA PHE A 157 -2.98 -2.62 -7.28
C PHE A 157 -1.48 -2.35 -7.44
N MET A 158 -1.10 -1.18 -7.95
CA MET A 158 0.31 -0.79 -8.09
C MET A 158 1.01 -0.73 -6.72
N LEU A 159 0.33 -0.23 -5.69
CA LEU A 159 0.85 -0.23 -4.32
C LEU A 159 1.11 -1.67 -3.84
N MET A 160 0.11 -2.55 -3.98
CA MET A 160 0.20 -3.97 -3.57
C MET A 160 1.32 -4.72 -4.30
N THR A 161 1.54 -4.42 -5.55
CA THR A 161 2.58 -5.06 -6.38
C THR A 161 3.94 -4.33 -6.36
N LYS A 162 4.06 -3.30 -5.51
CA LYS A 162 5.26 -2.47 -5.37
C LYS A 162 5.68 -1.76 -6.67
N LEU A 163 4.77 -1.52 -7.61
CA LEU A 163 5.00 -0.66 -8.76
C LEU A 163 5.17 0.80 -8.30
N ASN A 164 5.96 1.60 -9.02
CA ASN A 164 6.30 2.96 -8.58
C ASN A 164 6.04 4.04 -9.63
N VAL A 165 5.71 3.69 -10.85
CA VAL A 165 5.45 4.65 -11.93
C VAL A 165 4.16 4.32 -12.64
N LEU A 166 3.21 5.26 -12.65
CA LEU A 166 2.06 5.23 -13.53
C LEU A 166 2.36 6.08 -14.77
N HIS A 167 2.46 5.42 -15.94
CA HIS A 167 2.46 6.12 -17.21
C HIS A 167 1.02 6.24 -17.69
N TRP A 168 0.43 7.41 -17.52
CA TRP A 168 -0.94 7.65 -17.92
C TRP A 168 -0.96 8.35 -19.29
N HIS A 169 -1.28 7.58 -20.35
CA HIS A 169 -1.52 8.11 -21.68
C HIS A 169 -2.93 8.71 -21.74
N LEU A 170 -2.99 10.02 -21.58
CA LEU A 170 -4.23 10.75 -21.34
C LEU A 170 -4.95 11.14 -22.62
N THR A 171 -4.20 11.54 -23.66
CA THR A 171 -4.72 12.14 -24.89
C THR A 171 -3.94 11.67 -26.10
N ASP A 172 -4.63 11.51 -27.21
CA ASP A 172 -4.04 11.26 -28.53
C ASP A 172 -4.98 11.75 -29.65
N THR A 173 -4.74 11.31 -30.88
CA THR A 173 -5.58 11.64 -32.05
C THR A 173 -7.00 11.07 -31.96
N ASN A 174 -7.24 10.05 -31.15
CA ASN A 174 -8.54 9.40 -31.01
C ASN A 174 -9.46 10.16 -30.06
N ALA A 175 -8.91 10.69 -28.96
CA ALA A 175 -9.69 11.46 -28.00
C ALA A 175 -8.82 12.38 -27.12
N PHE A 176 -9.46 13.44 -26.63
CA PHE A 176 -8.88 14.39 -25.68
C PHE A 176 -9.77 14.50 -24.42
N PRO A 177 -9.78 13.52 -23.54
CA PRO A 177 -10.68 13.47 -22.38
C PRO A 177 -10.16 14.25 -21.17
N VAL A 178 -9.40 15.32 -21.34
CA VAL A 178 -8.79 16.10 -20.26
C VAL A 178 -9.28 17.54 -20.31
N GLN A 179 -9.79 18.03 -19.18
CA GLN A 179 -10.21 19.43 -19.06
C GLN A 179 -9.00 20.37 -19.14
N SER A 180 -9.05 21.35 -20.04
CA SER A 180 -8.08 22.42 -20.13
C SER A 180 -8.74 23.76 -19.83
N LYS A 181 -8.13 24.56 -18.96
CA LYS A 181 -8.60 25.95 -18.70
C LYS A 181 -8.39 26.88 -19.91
N LEU A 182 -7.26 26.68 -20.60
CA LEU A 182 -6.90 27.53 -21.74
C LEU A 182 -7.62 27.13 -23.03
N PHE A 183 -7.86 25.82 -23.19
CA PHE A 183 -8.45 25.26 -24.40
C PHE A 183 -9.62 24.33 -24.08
N PRO A 184 -10.74 24.86 -23.52
CA PRO A 184 -11.86 24.02 -23.11
C PRO A 184 -12.51 23.24 -24.24
N GLN A 185 -12.41 23.74 -25.47
CA GLN A 185 -12.95 23.08 -26.66
C GLN A 185 -12.29 21.74 -26.97
N LEU A 186 -11.03 21.52 -26.54
CA LEU A 186 -10.33 20.25 -26.78
C LEU A 186 -11.07 19.08 -26.12
N SER A 187 -11.48 19.21 -24.87
CA SER A 187 -12.24 18.15 -24.22
C SER A 187 -13.73 18.16 -24.59
N ALA A 188 -14.32 19.35 -24.81
CA ALA A 188 -15.73 19.46 -25.17
C ALA A 188 -16.04 18.78 -26.52
N GLN A 189 -15.11 18.84 -27.48
CA GLN A 189 -15.27 18.26 -28.82
C GLN A 189 -14.50 16.95 -28.99
N GLY A 190 -13.40 16.75 -28.23
CA GLY A 190 -12.52 15.61 -28.37
C GLY A 190 -12.78 14.45 -27.39
N ALA A 191 -13.69 14.59 -26.43
CA ALA A 191 -14.07 13.45 -25.58
C ALA A 191 -15.10 12.55 -26.30
N TYR A 192 -15.09 11.25 -25.97
CA TYR A 192 -16.05 10.30 -26.56
C TYR A 192 -17.51 10.64 -26.22
N TYR A 193 -17.76 11.19 -25.02
CA TYR A 193 -19.06 11.66 -24.55
C TYR A 193 -18.85 12.64 -23.38
N PRO A 194 -19.83 13.50 -23.05
CA PRO A 194 -19.66 14.58 -22.10
C PRO A 194 -19.20 14.17 -20.69
N SER A 195 -19.56 12.96 -20.25
CA SER A 195 -19.12 12.43 -18.94
C SER A 195 -17.78 11.70 -18.99
N ALA A 196 -17.15 11.54 -20.16
CA ALA A 196 -15.83 10.96 -20.33
C ALA A 196 -14.73 12.02 -20.34
N ILE A 197 -14.72 12.89 -19.34
CA ILE A 197 -13.74 13.97 -19.20
C ILE A 197 -13.15 13.92 -17.78
N TYR A 198 -11.82 13.90 -17.70
CA TYR A 198 -11.10 14.09 -16.45
C TYR A 198 -11.06 15.59 -16.14
N THR A 199 -11.67 15.98 -15.02
CA THR A 199 -11.61 17.35 -14.54
C THR A 199 -10.28 17.64 -13.87
N LEU A 200 -9.95 18.92 -13.68
CA LEU A 200 -8.74 19.31 -12.96
C LEU A 200 -8.72 18.80 -11.52
N ASP A 201 -9.89 18.63 -10.91
CA ASP A 201 -10.01 18.08 -9.54
C ASP A 201 -9.79 16.54 -9.50
N ASN A 202 -9.78 15.88 -10.66
CA ASN A 202 -9.54 14.45 -10.75
C ASN A 202 -8.05 14.10 -10.87
N MET A 203 -7.21 15.08 -11.20
CA MET A 203 -5.78 14.92 -11.48
C MET A 203 -4.92 15.56 -10.39
#